data_ade605dbc9913410d6083ed328f83c1b
#
_entry.id   ade605dbc9913410d6083ed328f83c1b
#
_cell.length_a   1.000
_cell.length_b   1.000
_cell.length_c   1.000
_cell.angle_alpha   90.00
_cell.angle_beta   90.00
_cell.angle_gamma   90.00
#
_symmetry.space_group_name_H-M   'P 1'
#
loop_
_entity.id
_entity.type
_entity.pdbx_description
1 polymer ?
#
loop_
_entity_poly.entity_id
_entity_poly.type
_entity_poly.pdbx_seq_one_letter_code
_entity_poly.pdbx_strand_id
1 'polypeptide(L)'
;SARHALDFGKTGERTLRTCLGDAASQIPAYQLLSEGMRFEARVAHDACDFDIDYVFEVDDCLEDFGIEELAFDLEPAAFIEEFRRQQFSRSNRSMLPLPAALGAIRLTSVEDEVLERHAHAYLASRKELL
;
A
#
# COMPACT_ATOMS: atom_id res chain seq x y z
N SER A 1 -12.82 8.16 10.00
CA SER A 1 -14.10 8.34 9.32
C SER A 1 -14.31 7.27 8.25
N ALA A 2 -15.54 7.09 7.82
CA ALA A 2 -15.86 6.14 6.76
C ALA A 2 -15.12 6.46 5.47
N ARG A 3 -14.87 7.72 5.21
CA ARG A 3 -14.13 8.16 4.04
C ARG A 3 -12.69 7.64 4.05
N HIS A 4 -12.06 7.67 5.22
CA HIS A 4 -10.69 7.15 5.34
C HIS A 4 -10.64 5.65 5.15
N ALA A 5 -11.66 4.93 5.62
CA ALA A 5 -11.73 3.49 5.40
C ALA A 5 -11.85 3.15 3.92
N LEU A 6 -12.62 3.94 3.17
CA LEU A 6 -12.77 3.75 1.73
C LEU A 6 -11.50 4.05 0.95
N ASP A 7 -10.61 4.87 1.53
CA ASP A 7 -9.36 5.25 0.87
C ASP A 7 -8.19 4.32 1.21
N PHE A 8 -8.35 3.44 2.19
CA PHE A 8 -7.28 2.55 2.59
C PHE A 8 -6.84 1.66 1.42
N GLY A 9 -5.56 1.65 1.14
CA GLY A 9 -4.95 0.88 0.06
C GLY A 9 -4.98 1.57 -1.30
N LYS A 10 -5.72 2.64 -1.44
CA LYS A 10 -5.88 3.29 -2.74
C LYS A 10 -4.63 3.97 -3.26
N THR A 11 -3.81 4.51 -2.39
CA THR A 11 -2.54 5.12 -2.80
C THR A 11 -1.64 4.05 -3.42
N GLY A 12 -1.52 2.90 -2.75
CA GLY A 12 -0.76 1.77 -3.27
C GLY A 12 -1.36 1.19 -4.54
N GLU A 13 -2.68 1.06 -4.59
CA GLU A 13 -3.37 0.58 -5.78
C GLU A 13 -3.04 1.44 -7.00
N ARG A 14 -3.17 2.74 -6.86
CA ARG A 14 -2.91 3.66 -7.96
C ARG A 14 -1.45 3.70 -8.36
N THR A 15 -0.57 3.60 -7.37
CA THR A 15 0.87 3.52 -7.63
C THR A 15 1.19 2.30 -8.49
N LEU A 16 0.66 1.14 -8.11
CA LEU A 16 0.89 -0.09 -8.87
C LEU A 16 0.29 -0.01 -10.27
N ARG A 17 -0.92 0.52 -10.37
CA ARG A 17 -1.59 0.67 -11.66
C ARG A 17 -0.76 1.53 -12.62
N THR A 18 -0.21 2.63 -12.13
CA THR A 18 0.63 3.51 -12.94
C THR A 18 1.96 2.85 -13.29
N CYS A 19 2.62 2.24 -12.32
CA CYS A 19 3.93 1.63 -12.54
C CYS A 19 3.86 0.40 -13.45
N LEU A 20 2.80 -0.39 -13.35
CA LEU A 20 2.64 -1.58 -14.19
C LEU A 20 2.14 -1.23 -15.59
N GLY A 21 1.57 -0.03 -15.75
CA GLY A 21 1.12 0.43 -17.06
C GLY A 21 0.09 -0.48 -17.70
N ASP A 22 0.34 -0.85 -18.95
CA ASP A 22 -0.60 -1.69 -19.71
C ASP A 22 -0.85 -3.06 -19.06
N ALA A 23 0.14 -3.60 -18.36
CA ALA A 23 -0.02 -4.87 -17.65
C ALA A 23 -1.11 -4.79 -16.59
N ALA A 24 -1.34 -3.61 -16.01
CA ALA A 24 -2.36 -3.43 -14.99
C ALA A 24 -3.77 -3.67 -15.53
N SER A 25 -3.99 -3.49 -16.82
CA SER A 25 -5.30 -3.71 -17.43
C SER A 25 -5.73 -5.18 -17.38
N GLN A 26 -4.79 -6.08 -17.22
CA GLN A 26 -5.03 -7.53 -17.13
C GLN A 26 -5.23 -8.00 -15.68
N ILE A 27 -5.09 -7.09 -14.71
CA ILE A 27 -5.15 -7.43 -13.30
C ILE A 27 -6.46 -6.90 -12.72
N PRO A 28 -7.23 -7.74 -12.01
CA PRO A 28 -8.46 -7.26 -11.38
C PRO A 28 -8.19 -6.13 -10.40
N ALA A 29 -9.09 -5.16 -10.38
CA ALA A 29 -8.94 -4.00 -9.48
C ALA A 29 -8.84 -4.42 -8.02
N TYR A 30 -9.59 -5.45 -7.61
CA TYR A 30 -9.55 -5.90 -6.23
C TYR A 30 -8.19 -6.46 -5.83
N GLN A 31 -7.46 -7.05 -6.78
CA GLN A 31 -6.11 -7.57 -6.50
C GLN A 31 -5.11 -6.44 -6.34
N LEU A 32 -5.19 -5.41 -7.17
CA LEU A 32 -4.34 -4.22 -7.03
C LEU A 32 -4.63 -3.49 -5.72
N LEU A 33 -5.90 -3.37 -5.35
CA LEU A 33 -6.28 -2.75 -4.09
C LEU A 33 -5.74 -3.56 -2.91
N SER A 34 -5.84 -4.88 -2.97
CA SER A 34 -5.33 -5.74 -1.90
C SER A 34 -3.82 -5.58 -1.71
N GLU A 35 -3.09 -5.45 -2.80
CA GLU A 35 -1.64 -5.19 -2.73
C GLU A 35 -1.38 -3.83 -2.07
N GLY A 36 -2.15 -2.82 -2.43
CA GLY A 36 -2.05 -1.51 -1.78
C GLY A 36 -2.32 -1.58 -0.28
N MET A 37 -3.33 -2.34 0.13
CA MET A 37 -3.66 -2.53 1.54
C MET A 37 -2.52 -3.22 2.30
N ARG A 38 -1.95 -4.26 1.73
CA ARG A 38 -0.84 -4.98 2.34
C ARG A 38 0.38 -4.07 2.54
N PHE A 39 0.71 -3.31 1.52
CA PHE A 39 1.84 -2.38 1.59
C PHE A 39 1.61 -1.26 2.61
N GLU A 40 0.45 -0.62 2.52
CA GLU A 40 0.14 0.52 3.39
C GLU A 40 0.03 0.12 4.86
N ALA A 41 -0.48 -1.07 5.15
CA ALA A 41 -0.56 -1.55 6.53
C ALA A 41 0.85 -1.69 7.13
N ARG A 42 1.80 -2.21 6.36
CA ARG A 42 3.16 -2.38 6.83
C ARG A 42 3.87 -1.05 7.05
N VAL A 43 3.67 -0.11 6.14
CA VAL A 43 4.23 1.23 6.30
C VAL A 43 3.63 1.91 7.53
N ALA A 44 2.32 1.79 7.72
CA ALA A 44 1.63 2.39 8.86
C ALA A 44 2.12 1.82 10.20
N HIS A 45 2.43 0.53 10.23
CA HIS A 45 3.00 -0.10 11.43
C HIS A 45 4.29 0.61 11.87
N ASP A 46 5.16 0.90 10.92
CA ASP A 46 6.44 1.56 11.22
C ASP A 46 6.29 3.07 11.45
N ALA A 47 5.42 3.72 10.67
CA ALA A 47 5.31 5.17 10.69
C ALA A 47 4.44 5.70 11.83
N CYS A 48 3.47 4.91 12.29
CA CYS A 48 2.41 5.37 13.19
C CYS A 48 2.14 4.41 14.35
N ASP A 49 3.06 3.50 14.65
CA ASP A 49 2.88 2.48 15.68
C ASP A 49 1.60 1.66 15.51
N PHE A 50 1.15 1.51 14.28
CA PHE A 50 0.05 0.63 13.93
C PHE A 50 0.41 -0.78 14.41
N ASP A 51 -0.46 -1.37 15.24
CA ASP A 51 -0.18 -2.67 15.85
C ASP A 51 0.13 -3.71 14.78
N ILE A 52 1.22 -4.46 14.96
CA ILE A 52 1.60 -5.51 13.99
C ILE A 52 0.49 -6.54 13.79
N ASP A 53 -0.33 -6.76 14.81
CA ASP A 53 -1.45 -7.70 14.68
C ASP A 53 -2.43 -7.27 13.59
N TYR A 54 -2.60 -5.97 13.38
CA TYR A 54 -3.47 -5.48 12.30
C TYR A 54 -2.88 -5.75 10.92
N VAL A 55 -1.55 -5.76 10.80
CA VAL A 55 -0.90 -6.14 9.54
C VAL A 55 -1.26 -7.57 9.19
N PHE A 56 -1.18 -8.46 10.18
CA PHE A 56 -1.53 -9.86 9.98
C PHE A 56 -3.03 -10.06 9.75
N GLU A 57 -3.87 -9.28 10.43
CA GLU A 57 -5.32 -9.32 10.20
C GLU A 57 -5.68 -8.93 8.77
N VAL A 58 -5.01 -7.92 8.22
CA VAL A 58 -5.22 -7.53 6.82
C VAL A 58 -4.83 -8.68 5.90
N ASP A 59 -3.65 -9.26 6.11
CA ASP A 59 -3.20 -10.39 5.31
C ASP A 59 -4.16 -11.57 5.39
N ASP A 60 -4.57 -11.94 6.60
CA ASP A 60 -5.48 -13.08 6.81
C ASP A 60 -6.83 -12.84 6.17
N CYS A 61 -7.36 -11.63 6.30
CA CYS A 61 -8.64 -11.26 5.70
C CYS A 61 -8.58 -11.41 4.17
N LEU A 62 -7.51 -10.95 3.56
CA LEU A 62 -7.36 -11.05 2.11
C LEU A 62 -7.21 -12.50 1.65
N GLU A 63 -6.46 -13.30 2.41
CA GLU A 63 -6.33 -14.72 2.14
C GLU A 63 -7.67 -15.45 2.27
N ASP A 64 -8.45 -15.10 3.28
CA ASP A 64 -9.77 -15.69 3.48
C ASP A 64 -10.73 -15.42 2.33
N PHE A 65 -10.56 -14.27 1.67
CA PHE A 65 -11.31 -13.95 0.45
C PHE A 65 -10.72 -14.60 -0.79
N GLY A 66 -9.63 -15.35 -0.66
CA GLY A 66 -8.99 -16.00 -1.79
C GLY A 66 -8.19 -15.08 -2.69
N ILE A 67 -7.78 -13.92 -2.17
CA ILE A 67 -7.02 -12.95 -2.97
C ILE A 67 -5.53 -13.24 -2.83
N GLU A 68 -4.94 -13.72 -3.91
CA GLU A 68 -3.52 -14.07 -3.92
C GLU A 68 -2.62 -12.84 -4.04
N GLU A 69 -1.38 -13.01 -3.58
CA GLU A 69 -0.35 -12.01 -3.77
C GLU A 69 0.02 -11.92 -5.24
N LEU A 70 0.29 -10.71 -5.68
CA LEU A 70 0.60 -10.44 -7.09
C LEU A 70 2.10 -10.52 -7.33
N ALA A 71 2.52 -11.29 -8.34
CA ALA A 71 3.92 -11.39 -8.74
C ALA A 71 4.24 -10.31 -9.78
N PHE A 72 5.28 -9.54 -9.56
CA PHE A 72 5.73 -8.53 -10.51
C PHE A 72 7.14 -8.06 -10.16
N ASP A 73 7.76 -7.36 -11.11
CA ASP A 73 9.09 -6.77 -10.94
C ASP A 73 9.02 -5.28 -11.25
N LEU A 74 9.27 -4.45 -10.24
CA LEU A 74 9.29 -3.00 -10.40
C LEU A 74 10.54 -2.42 -9.73
N GLU A 75 11.06 -1.35 -10.31
CA GLU A 75 12.18 -0.62 -9.72
C GLU A 75 11.71 0.15 -8.49
N PRO A 76 12.37 -0.02 -7.34
CA PRO A 76 11.97 0.69 -6.12
C PRO A 76 11.92 2.21 -6.27
N ALA A 77 12.87 2.81 -6.97
CA ALA A 77 12.88 4.26 -7.14
C ALA A 77 11.64 4.75 -7.87
N ALA A 78 11.23 4.06 -8.92
CA ALA A 78 10.03 4.43 -9.68
C ALA A 78 8.77 4.27 -8.84
N PHE A 79 8.69 3.19 -8.07
CA PHE A 79 7.56 2.95 -7.18
C PHE A 79 7.44 4.04 -6.11
N ILE A 80 8.55 4.37 -5.47
CA ILE A 80 8.58 5.39 -4.41
C ILE A 80 8.16 6.75 -4.95
N GLU A 81 8.71 7.14 -6.09
CA GLU A 81 8.37 8.42 -6.71
C GLU A 81 6.88 8.50 -7.02
N GLU A 82 6.32 7.44 -7.60
CA GLU A 82 4.89 7.43 -7.93
C GLU A 82 4.02 7.39 -6.69
N PHE A 83 4.44 6.64 -5.66
CA PHE A 83 3.71 6.58 -4.40
C PHE A 83 3.60 7.98 -3.76
N ARG A 84 4.72 8.73 -3.76
CA ARG A 84 4.72 10.11 -3.25
C ARG A 84 3.79 11.00 -4.05
N ARG A 85 3.80 10.86 -5.37
CA ARG A 85 2.92 11.64 -6.24
C ARG A 85 1.45 11.33 -5.95
N GLN A 86 1.11 10.08 -5.75
CA GLN A 86 -0.26 9.68 -5.43
C GLN A 86 -0.70 10.20 -4.06
N GLN A 87 0.17 10.13 -3.06
CA GLN A 87 -0.12 10.68 -1.74
C GLN A 87 -0.42 12.17 -1.82
N PHE A 88 0.43 12.91 -2.51
CA PHE A 88 0.28 14.34 -2.66
C PHE A 88 -1.01 14.70 -3.40
N SER A 89 -1.27 14.02 -4.48
CA SER A 89 -2.46 14.25 -5.30
C SER A 89 -3.75 14.04 -4.53
N ARG A 90 -3.78 13.02 -3.65
CA ARG A 90 -5.00 12.63 -2.95
C ARG A 90 -5.29 13.49 -1.74
N SER A 91 -4.27 13.95 -1.05
CA SER A 91 -4.43 14.62 0.24
C SER A 91 -3.84 16.02 0.30
N ASN A 92 -3.14 16.43 -0.74
CA ASN A 92 -2.29 17.62 -0.76
C ASN A 92 -1.26 17.60 0.37
N ARG A 93 -0.96 16.42 0.88
CA ARG A 93 0.02 16.21 1.95
C ARG A 93 0.62 14.82 1.76
N SER A 94 1.86 14.65 2.19
CA SER A 94 2.50 13.34 2.16
C SER A 94 2.01 12.50 3.34
N MET A 95 0.78 12.02 3.26
CA MET A 95 0.13 11.23 4.31
C MET A 95 -0.40 9.93 3.74
N LEU A 96 -0.40 8.88 4.57
CA LEU A 96 -1.00 7.62 4.22
C LEU A 96 -2.45 7.58 4.68
N PRO A 97 -3.38 7.08 3.87
CA PRO A 97 -4.71 6.74 4.36
C PRO A 97 -4.63 5.55 5.33
N LEU A 98 -5.35 5.61 6.41
CA LEU A 98 -5.40 4.53 7.40
C LEU A 98 -6.80 3.91 7.46
N PRO A 99 -6.90 2.64 7.87
CA PRO A 99 -8.20 2.00 8.07
C PRO A 99 -9.01 2.72 9.13
N ALA A 100 -10.34 2.71 8.97
CA ALA A 100 -11.23 3.37 9.92
C ALA A 100 -11.17 2.78 11.33
N ALA A 101 -10.83 1.51 11.46
CA ALA A 101 -10.63 0.86 12.76
C ALA A 101 -9.57 1.56 13.60
N LEU A 102 -8.67 2.29 12.95
CA LEU A 102 -7.62 3.07 13.59
C LEU A 102 -7.87 4.56 13.43
N GLY A 103 -9.11 4.94 13.16
CA GLY A 103 -9.49 6.25 12.68
C GLY A 103 -9.19 7.43 13.57
N ALA A 104 -8.82 7.20 14.82
CA ALA A 104 -8.36 8.29 15.68
C ALA A 104 -6.91 8.65 15.44
N ILE A 105 -6.18 7.83 14.70
CA ILE A 105 -4.76 8.04 14.44
C ILE A 105 -4.61 8.96 13.24
N ARG A 106 -4.03 10.12 13.48
CA ARG A 106 -3.71 11.03 12.38
C ARG A 106 -2.36 10.66 11.84
N LEU A 107 -2.32 10.49 10.52
CA LEU A 107 -1.07 10.24 9.85
C LEU A 107 -0.29 11.54 9.76
N THR A 108 0.95 11.47 10.21
CA THR A 108 1.95 12.46 9.84
C THR A 108 2.54 12.05 8.50
N SER A 109 3.31 12.93 7.89
CA SER A 109 4.01 12.56 6.68
C SER A 109 4.94 11.38 6.99
N VAL A 110 4.95 10.40 6.09
CA VAL A 110 5.81 9.23 6.20
C VAL A 110 7.24 9.64 5.84
N GLU A 111 8.20 9.33 6.71
CA GLU A 111 9.59 9.63 6.44
C GLU A 111 10.11 8.82 5.24
N ASP A 112 11.00 9.45 4.47
CA ASP A 112 11.55 8.81 3.27
C ASP A 112 12.24 7.49 3.58
N GLU A 113 12.97 7.43 4.69
CA GLU A 113 13.67 6.21 5.09
C GLU A 113 12.70 5.05 5.33
N VAL A 114 11.57 5.32 5.98
CA VAL A 114 10.55 4.32 6.25
C VAL A 114 9.94 3.83 4.93
N LEU A 115 9.56 4.75 4.08
CA LEU A 115 8.96 4.40 2.79
C LEU A 115 9.93 3.60 1.92
N GLU A 116 11.20 4.02 1.86
CA GLU A 116 12.22 3.32 1.07
C GLU A 116 12.42 1.89 1.58
N ARG A 117 12.55 1.72 2.88
CA ARG A 117 12.78 0.40 3.46
C ARG A 117 11.64 -0.56 3.13
N HIS A 118 10.40 -0.10 3.31
CA HIS A 118 9.23 -0.93 3.01
C HIS A 118 9.05 -1.17 1.52
N ALA A 119 9.33 -0.17 0.69
CA ALA A 119 9.23 -0.36 -0.75
C ALA A 119 10.22 -1.41 -1.24
N HIS A 120 11.47 -1.34 -0.78
CA HIS A 120 12.47 -2.34 -1.16
C HIS A 120 12.07 -3.74 -0.72
N ALA A 121 11.62 -3.90 0.53
CA ALA A 121 11.22 -5.20 1.05
C ALA A 121 9.99 -5.75 0.30
N TYR A 122 9.00 -4.90 0.09
CA TYR A 122 7.77 -5.29 -0.59
C TYR A 122 8.05 -5.71 -2.04
N LEU A 123 8.77 -4.90 -2.78
CA LEU A 123 9.05 -5.19 -4.19
C LEU A 123 9.94 -6.43 -4.35
N ALA A 124 10.87 -6.64 -3.43
CA ALA A 124 11.68 -7.87 -3.44
C ALA A 124 10.80 -9.10 -3.24
N SER A 125 9.84 -9.03 -2.31
CA SER A 125 8.93 -10.15 -2.05
C SER A 125 8.06 -10.49 -3.27
N ARG A 126 7.68 -9.49 -4.04
CA ARG A 126 6.85 -9.68 -5.24
C ARG A 126 7.65 -10.24 -6.41
N LYS A 127 8.89 -9.82 -6.54
CA LYS A 127 9.79 -10.36 -7.55
C LYS A 127 10.11 -11.84 -7.29
N GLU A 128 10.23 -12.22 -6.03
CA GLU A 128 10.46 -13.62 -5.67
C GLU A 128 9.33 -14.55 -6.08
N LEU A 129 8.13 -14.05 -6.26
CA LEU A 129 6.98 -14.84 -6.70
C LEU A 129 7.01 -15.15 -8.20
N LEU A 130 7.84 -14.46 -8.96
CA LEU A 130 8.02 -14.77 -10.37
C LEU A 130 8.79 -16.09 -10.55
#